data_86fe25a7f7f9fe61e9b21434047dd5f0
#
_entry.id   86fe25a7f7f9fe61e9b21434047dd5f0
#
_cell.length_a   1.000
_cell.length_b   1.000
_cell.length_c   1.000
_cell.angle_alpha   90.00
_cell.angle_beta   90.00
_cell.angle_gamma   90.00
#
_symmetry.space_group_name_H-M   'P 1'
#
loop_
_entity.id
_entity.type
_entity.pdbx_description
1 polymer ?
#
loop_
_entity_poly.entity_id
_entity_poly.type
_entity_poly.pdbx_seq_one_letter_code
_entity_poly.pdbx_strand_id
1 'polypeptide(L)'
;MRIIHDDVGKKKFETGDDHGILFVMGDSANDAKIPDVPDSTGLPTGVTVSKSIYREGVSWEGLTAVTISPSGADETELWADNIKYGSFRAAEKFGATIESYTYPVEFEECDGAAMLAGVRLGQQARKKFGFFFRSIVGTDLNPEAGYKYHFIYNSTASPSEKSYATVNDSPDAITFSHEISADAVSFTKAAFKDFKPVCELSIDSTTLTETQRANLDKLLDIVYGRDSSVDPSVTEIKPQLLS
;
A
#
# COMPACT_ATOMS: atom_id res chain seq x y z
N MET A 1 -4.69 1.86 -38.40
CA MET A 1 -4.64 2.89 -37.34
C MET A 1 -3.25 3.49 -37.36
N ARG A 2 -3.11 4.82 -37.49
CA ARG A 2 -1.80 5.50 -37.48
C ARG A 2 -1.40 5.77 -36.03
N ILE A 3 -0.19 5.41 -35.66
CA ILE A 3 0.38 5.75 -34.36
C ILE A 3 0.78 7.22 -34.39
N ILE A 4 0.25 8.01 -33.47
CA ILE A 4 0.56 9.44 -33.30
C ILE A 4 1.38 9.57 -32.03
N HIS A 5 2.54 10.20 -32.15
CA HIS A 5 3.40 10.56 -31.03
C HIS A 5 3.22 12.05 -30.71
N ASP A 6 3.58 12.43 -29.49
CA ASP A 6 3.58 13.83 -29.03
C ASP A 6 2.23 14.57 -29.05
N ASP A 7 1.14 13.85 -28.88
CA ASP A 7 -0.18 14.43 -28.70
C ASP A 7 -0.21 15.30 -27.43
N VAL A 8 -0.62 16.54 -27.56
CA VAL A 8 -0.73 17.49 -26.44
C VAL A 8 -1.83 17.03 -25.49
N GLY A 9 -1.55 17.06 -24.18
CA GLY A 9 -2.46 16.58 -23.12
C GLY A 9 -2.45 15.06 -22.89
N LYS A 10 -1.66 14.30 -23.65
CA LYS A 10 -1.54 12.85 -23.49
C LYS A 10 -0.23 12.39 -22.86
N LYS A 11 0.74 13.29 -22.67
CA LYS A 11 2.00 12.99 -22.01
C LYS A 11 1.77 12.96 -20.50
N LYS A 12 1.67 11.75 -19.95
CA LYS A 12 1.49 11.54 -18.50
C LYS A 12 2.82 11.33 -17.81
N PHE A 13 2.93 11.80 -16.60
CA PHE A 13 4.03 11.54 -15.67
C PHE A 13 3.49 11.38 -14.25
N GLU A 14 4.24 10.68 -13.41
CA GLU A 14 3.94 10.51 -11.99
C GLU A 14 5.00 11.24 -11.17
N THR A 15 4.57 11.94 -10.11
CA THR A 15 5.44 12.68 -9.20
C THR A 15 4.89 12.65 -7.80
N GLY A 16 5.78 12.80 -6.81
CA GLY A 16 5.45 13.04 -5.41
C GLY A 16 4.64 11.93 -4.77
N ASP A 17 5.12 11.48 -3.63
CA ASP A 17 4.42 10.53 -2.78
C ASP A 17 3.87 11.28 -1.57
N ASP A 18 2.62 11.06 -1.22
CA ASP A 18 1.99 11.67 -0.06
C ASP A 18 0.93 10.75 0.58
N HIS A 19 0.33 11.22 1.67
CA HIS A 19 -0.80 10.57 2.35
C HIS A 19 -0.55 9.09 2.70
N GLY A 20 0.64 8.80 3.24
CA GLY A 20 0.93 7.48 3.78
C GLY A 20 -0.03 7.10 4.92
N ILE A 21 -0.56 5.88 4.91
CA ILE A 21 -1.39 5.33 6.00
C ILE A 21 -0.92 3.93 6.32
N LEU A 22 -0.68 3.69 7.60
CA LEU A 22 -0.34 2.38 8.15
C LEU A 22 -1.60 1.68 8.67
N PHE A 23 -1.76 0.41 8.36
CA PHE A 23 -2.82 -0.46 8.87
C PHE A 23 -2.20 -1.69 9.53
N VAL A 24 -2.07 -1.68 10.83
CA VAL A 24 -1.49 -2.80 11.58
C VAL A 24 -2.46 -3.97 11.63
N MET A 25 -1.98 -5.19 11.43
CA MET A 25 -2.81 -6.39 11.56
C MET A 25 -3.12 -6.66 13.03
N GLY A 26 -4.40 -6.91 13.35
CA GLY A 26 -4.85 -7.27 14.69
C GLY A 26 -4.47 -8.71 15.08
N ASP A 27 -4.37 -8.98 16.38
CA ASP A 27 -3.96 -10.30 16.91
C ASP A 27 -5.07 -11.34 16.89
N SER A 28 -6.33 -10.92 16.79
CA SER A 28 -7.47 -11.85 16.84
C SER A 28 -8.74 -11.30 16.16
N ALA A 29 -9.65 -12.23 15.86
CA ALA A 29 -10.99 -11.89 15.37
C ALA A 29 -11.80 -10.97 16.32
N ASN A 30 -11.36 -10.77 17.55
CA ASN A 30 -11.99 -9.87 18.52
C ASN A 30 -11.57 -8.39 18.37
N ASP A 31 -10.45 -8.10 17.71
CA ASP A 31 -10.07 -6.74 17.31
C ASP A 31 -10.94 -6.22 16.15
N ALA A 32 -11.67 -7.13 15.49
CA ALA A 32 -12.63 -6.82 14.44
C ALA A 32 -13.94 -6.20 15.01
N LYS A 33 -13.85 -5.13 15.77
CA LYS A 33 -15.02 -4.28 16.10
C LYS A 33 -15.41 -3.34 14.97
N ILE A 34 -14.84 -3.55 13.81
CA ILE A 34 -15.12 -2.76 12.63
C ILE A 34 -16.39 -3.32 12.01
N PRO A 35 -17.45 -2.54 11.86
CA PRO A 35 -18.70 -3.01 11.26
C PRO A 35 -18.43 -3.56 9.86
N ASP A 36 -19.03 -4.71 9.56
CA ASP A 36 -19.04 -5.25 8.20
C ASP A 36 -19.64 -4.18 7.27
N VAL A 37 -18.87 -3.68 6.34
CA VAL A 37 -19.41 -2.80 5.30
C VAL A 37 -20.26 -3.67 4.39
N PRO A 38 -21.56 -3.38 4.25
CA PRO A 38 -22.45 -4.21 3.43
C PRO A 38 -21.93 -4.33 2.00
N ASP A 39 -22.04 -5.51 1.41
CA ASP A 39 -21.62 -5.83 0.04
C ASP A 39 -22.28 -4.93 -1.03
N SER A 40 -23.32 -4.20 -0.64
CA SER A 40 -24.08 -3.26 -1.48
C SER A 40 -23.46 -1.86 -1.62
N THR A 41 -22.33 -1.57 -1.00
CA THR A 41 -21.74 -0.21 -0.95
C THR A 41 -21.11 0.26 -2.25
N GLY A 42 -21.17 -0.53 -3.33
CA GLY A 42 -20.71 -0.09 -4.65
C GLY A 42 -19.22 0.15 -4.77
N LEU A 43 -18.41 -0.54 -3.96
CA LEU A 43 -16.96 -0.58 -4.13
C LEU A 43 -16.59 -1.01 -5.55
N PRO A 44 -15.39 -0.64 -6.05
CA PRO A 44 -14.92 -1.08 -7.34
C PRO A 44 -15.15 -2.59 -7.48
N THR A 45 -15.77 -2.98 -8.58
CA THR A 45 -16.17 -4.38 -8.81
C THR A 45 -14.97 -5.29 -8.59
N GLY A 46 -15.03 -6.14 -7.59
CA GLY A 46 -13.98 -7.11 -7.30
C GLY A 46 -13.25 -6.94 -5.97
N VAL A 47 -13.44 -5.82 -5.29
CA VAL A 47 -12.90 -5.65 -3.94
C VAL A 47 -14.00 -5.95 -2.93
N THR A 48 -13.84 -7.01 -2.16
CA THR A 48 -14.73 -7.31 -1.03
C THR A 48 -14.09 -6.74 0.22
N VAL A 49 -14.82 -5.89 0.92
CA VAL A 49 -14.50 -5.61 2.31
C VAL A 49 -15.01 -6.79 3.10
N SER A 50 -14.20 -7.80 3.23
CA SER A 50 -14.44 -8.84 4.22
C SER A 50 -14.00 -8.27 5.58
N LYS A 51 -14.52 -8.85 6.65
CA LYS A 51 -14.19 -8.53 8.03
C LYS A 51 -12.68 -8.23 8.13
N SER A 52 -12.33 -6.96 8.23
CA SER A 52 -10.93 -6.55 8.16
C SER A 52 -10.18 -7.09 9.36
N ILE A 53 -9.09 -7.78 9.07
CA ILE A 53 -8.12 -8.20 10.10
C ILE A 53 -7.17 -7.06 10.48
N TYR A 54 -7.25 -5.94 9.79
CA TYR A 54 -6.46 -4.76 10.05
C TYR A 54 -7.12 -3.86 11.10
N ARG A 55 -6.30 -3.24 11.93
CA ARG A 55 -6.72 -2.19 12.86
C ARG A 55 -7.05 -0.92 12.09
N GLU A 56 -7.56 0.07 12.80
CA GLU A 56 -7.75 1.43 12.30
C GLU A 56 -6.47 1.98 11.68
N GLY A 57 -6.60 2.67 10.54
CA GLY A 57 -5.47 3.29 9.85
C GLY A 57 -4.88 4.44 10.65
N VAL A 58 -3.56 4.55 10.62
CA VAL A 58 -2.79 5.61 11.27
C VAL A 58 -1.99 6.37 10.22
N SER A 59 -2.04 7.71 10.25
CA SER A 59 -1.29 8.55 9.33
C SER A 59 0.21 8.32 9.44
N TRP A 60 0.86 8.12 8.31
CA TRP A 60 2.31 8.09 8.21
C TRP A 60 2.80 9.41 7.61
N GLU A 61 3.19 10.32 8.46
CA GLU A 61 3.66 11.64 8.07
C GLU A 61 5.16 11.64 7.78
N GLY A 62 5.60 12.68 7.04
CA GLY A 62 7.01 12.84 6.70
C GLY A 62 7.55 11.83 5.69
N LEU A 63 6.67 11.23 4.88
CA LEU A 63 7.05 10.36 3.78
C LEU A 63 7.92 11.10 2.78
N THR A 64 9.06 10.52 2.40
CA THR A 64 10.00 11.12 1.43
C THR A 64 10.08 10.32 0.15
N ALA A 65 9.97 8.99 0.23
CA ALA A 65 9.91 8.11 -0.94
C ALA A 65 9.31 6.75 -0.60
N VAL A 66 8.64 6.15 -1.57
CA VAL A 66 8.28 4.73 -1.56
C VAL A 66 8.83 4.08 -2.82
N THR A 67 9.80 3.18 -2.65
CA THR A 67 10.45 2.49 -3.76
C THR A 67 10.01 1.03 -3.81
N ILE A 68 9.32 0.63 -4.87
CA ILE A 68 8.92 -0.76 -5.09
C ILE A 68 10.03 -1.48 -5.85
N SER A 69 10.57 -2.53 -5.26
CA SER A 69 11.73 -3.28 -5.75
C SER A 69 11.43 -4.78 -5.78
N PRO A 70 10.66 -5.25 -6.76
CA PRO A 70 10.38 -6.67 -6.89
C PRO A 70 11.67 -7.45 -7.18
N SER A 71 11.75 -8.69 -6.69
CA SER A 71 12.89 -9.58 -6.87
C SER A 71 12.43 -10.99 -7.21
N GLY A 72 13.36 -11.86 -7.56
CA GLY A 72 13.04 -13.23 -7.96
C GLY A 72 12.73 -13.30 -9.46
N ALA A 73 11.86 -14.21 -9.85
CA ALA A 73 11.56 -14.54 -11.24
C ALA A 73 12.78 -15.00 -12.08
N ASP A 74 13.81 -15.52 -11.40
CA ASP A 74 14.99 -16.09 -12.07
C ASP A 74 14.60 -17.25 -12.97
N GLU A 75 15.18 -17.25 -14.16
CA GLU A 75 14.96 -18.31 -15.12
C GLU A 75 15.96 -19.45 -14.87
N THR A 76 15.43 -20.64 -14.65
CA THR A 76 16.23 -21.87 -14.59
C THR A 76 16.08 -22.61 -15.91
N GLU A 77 17.17 -22.78 -16.62
CA GLU A 77 17.20 -23.51 -17.89
C GLU A 77 17.39 -25.01 -17.67
N LEU A 78 16.61 -25.80 -18.37
CA LEU A 78 16.78 -27.25 -18.44
C LEU A 78 17.48 -27.60 -19.76
N TRP A 79 18.56 -28.37 -19.66
CA TRP A 79 19.32 -28.87 -20.78
C TRP A 79 19.21 -30.40 -20.86
N ALA A 80 18.87 -30.93 -22.03
CA ALA A 80 18.84 -32.34 -22.31
C ALA A 80 19.31 -32.57 -23.75
N ASP A 81 19.96 -33.70 -24.04
CA ASP A 81 20.47 -34.06 -25.38
C ASP A 81 21.33 -32.95 -26.04
N ASN A 82 22.09 -32.20 -25.24
CA ASN A 82 22.92 -31.05 -25.63
C ASN A 82 22.13 -29.86 -26.23
N ILE A 83 20.84 -29.77 -25.98
CA ILE A 83 19.97 -28.65 -26.38
C ILE A 83 19.21 -28.09 -25.17
N LYS A 84 18.80 -26.83 -25.25
CA LYS A 84 17.91 -26.24 -24.28
C LYS A 84 16.52 -26.89 -24.39
N TYR A 85 16.18 -27.75 -23.45
CA TYR A 85 14.91 -28.49 -23.41
C TYR A 85 13.74 -27.65 -22.97
N GLY A 86 13.98 -26.69 -22.05
CA GLY A 86 12.97 -25.78 -21.56
C GLY A 86 13.52 -24.81 -20.54
N SER A 87 12.67 -23.91 -20.06
CA SER A 87 13.00 -23.01 -18.94
C SER A 87 11.82 -22.86 -18.00
N PHE A 88 12.12 -22.72 -16.72
CA PHE A 88 11.15 -22.40 -15.67
C PHE A 88 11.50 -21.05 -15.05
N ARG A 89 10.49 -20.24 -14.75
CA ARG A 89 10.66 -19.03 -13.97
C ARG A 89 10.13 -19.22 -12.56
N ALA A 90 10.92 -18.82 -11.58
CA ALA A 90 10.48 -18.73 -10.19
C ALA A 90 9.38 -17.68 -10.03
N ALA A 91 8.62 -17.75 -8.93
CA ALA A 91 7.66 -16.71 -8.58
C ALA A 91 8.38 -15.42 -8.22
N GLU A 92 7.80 -14.30 -8.63
CA GLU A 92 8.22 -12.97 -8.21
C GLU A 92 7.97 -12.79 -6.72
N LYS A 93 8.90 -12.11 -6.05
CA LYS A 93 8.78 -11.71 -4.64
C LYS A 93 8.61 -10.20 -4.60
N PHE A 94 7.59 -9.74 -3.91
CA PHE A 94 7.39 -8.33 -3.67
C PHE A 94 8.36 -7.83 -2.61
N GLY A 95 8.99 -6.69 -2.89
CA GLY A 95 9.80 -5.94 -1.97
C GLY A 95 9.55 -4.45 -2.19
N ALA A 96 9.61 -3.66 -1.14
CA ALA A 96 9.57 -2.21 -1.22
C ALA A 96 10.36 -1.60 -0.07
N THR A 97 10.72 -0.32 -0.23
CA THR A 97 11.39 0.48 0.79
C THR A 97 10.58 1.74 1.03
N ILE A 98 10.24 2.02 2.28
CA ILE A 98 9.56 3.23 2.72
C ILE A 98 10.60 4.13 3.37
N GLU A 99 10.78 5.33 2.83
CA GLU A 99 11.66 6.36 3.39
C GLU A 99 10.85 7.51 3.96
N SER A 100 11.21 7.97 5.16
CA SER A 100 10.48 9.02 5.85
C SER A 100 11.34 9.72 6.90
N TYR A 101 10.98 10.96 7.25
CA TYR A 101 11.59 11.67 8.37
C TYR A 101 11.03 11.23 9.72
N THR A 102 9.84 10.64 9.74
CA THR A 102 9.19 10.13 10.95
C THR A 102 8.30 8.94 10.59
N TYR A 103 7.88 8.20 11.59
CA TYR A 103 6.94 7.09 11.44
C TYR A 103 6.01 7.02 12.65
N PRO A 104 4.78 6.49 12.50
CA PRO A 104 3.84 6.37 13.60
C PRO A 104 4.31 5.38 14.67
N VAL A 105 3.93 5.62 15.93
CA VAL A 105 4.33 4.76 17.06
C VAL A 105 3.82 3.32 16.89
N GLU A 106 2.68 3.16 16.26
CA GLU A 106 2.07 1.86 15.94
C GLU A 106 2.94 1.01 15.02
N PHE A 107 3.81 1.62 14.24
CA PHE A 107 4.76 0.90 13.39
C PHE A 107 5.85 0.17 14.19
N GLU A 108 6.12 0.57 15.42
CA GLU A 108 7.10 -0.10 16.28
C GLU A 108 6.77 -1.59 16.48
N GLU A 109 5.48 -1.96 16.58
CA GLU A 109 5.05 -3.36 16.65
C GLU A 109 5.38 -4.12 15.34
N CYS A 110 5.38 -3.42 14.20
CA CYS A 110 5.72 -4.00 12.90
C CYS A 110 7.24 -4.08 12.71
N ASP A 111 8.00 -3.14 13.26
CA ASP A 111 9.47 -3.11 13.25
C ASP A 111 10.11 -4.06 14.29
N GLY A 112 9.30 -4.82 15.01
CA GLY A 112 9.78 -5.77 16.02
C GLY A 112 10.20 -5.12 17.32
N ALA A 113 9.46 -4.12 17.76
CA ALA A 113 9.61 -3.52 19.07
C ALA A 113 8.27 -3.51 19.83
N ALA A 114 8.34 -3.53 21.13
CA ALA A 114 7.21 -3.30 22.02
C ALA A 114 7.42 -2.02 22.80
N MET A 115 6.35 -1.25 22.93
CA MET A 115 6.34 -0.02 23.72
C MET A 115 5.67 -0.27 25.06
N LEU A 116 6.37 -0.06 26.17
CA LEU A 116 5.85 -0.18 27.50
C LEU A 116 6.20 1.05 28.34
N ALA A 117 5.21 1.82 28.72
CA ALA A 117 5.38 3.01 29.56
C ALA A 117 6.48 3.99 29.05
N GLY A 118 6.56 4.17 27.74
CA GLY A 118 7.56 5.05 27.11
C GLY A 118 8.93 4.40 26.89
N VAL A 119 9.11 3.13 27.26
CA VAL A 119 10.33 2.36 27.02
C VAL A 119 10.14 1.51 25.78
N ARG A 120 11.09 1.61 24.82
CA ARG A 120 11.14 0.78 23.63
C ARG A 120 11.96 -0.48 23.88
N LEU A 121 11.34 -1.64 23.71
CA LEU A 121 11.95 -2.96 23.81
C LEU A 121 12.09 -3.55 22.40
N GLY A 122 13.30 -3.66 21.90
CA GLY A 122 13.58 -4.26 20.58
C GLY A 122 13.56 -5.78 20.58
N GLN A 123 13.74 -6.38 19.40
CA GLN A 123 13.85 -7.84 19.19
C GLN A 123 12.58 -8.61 19.60
N GLN A 124 11.42 -8.01 19.40
CA GLN A 124 10.13 -8.63 19.61
C GLN A 124 9.57 -9.25 18.32
N ALA A 125 8.48 -10.02 18.44
CA ALA A 125 7.76 -10.56 17.30
C ALA A 125 7.21 -9.41 16.45
N ARG A 126 7.36 -9.54 15.12
CA ARG A 126 6.88 -8.52 14.16
C ARG A 126 5.45 -8.79 13.80
N LYS A 127 4.63 -7.75 13.77
CA LYS A 127 3.27 -7.82 13.23
C LYS A 127 3.28 -7.49 11.75
N LYS A 128 2.37 -8.13 11.02
CA LYS A 128 2.10 -7.78 9.64
C LYS A 128 1.25 -6.52 9.57
N PHE A 129 1.36 -5.83 8.46
CA PHE A 129 0.63 -4.59 8.22
C PHE A 129 0.28 -4.42 6.75
N GLY A 130 -0.64 -3.52 6.46
CA GLY A 130 -0.87 -2.96 5.15
C GLY A 130 -0.39 -1.53 5.09
N PHE A 131 -0.04 -1.08 3.90
CA PHE A 131 0.41 0.29 3.67
C PHE A 131 -0.33 0.88 2.48
N PHE A 132 -0.80 2.11 2.65
CA PHE A 132 -1.43 2.89 1.59
C PHE A 132 -0.65 4.18 1.40
N PHE A 133 -0.51 4.59 0.16
CA PHE A 133 0.01 5.92 -0.22
C PHE A 133 -0.56 6.31 -1.58
N ARG A 134 -0.38 7.57 -1.95
CA ARG A 134 -0.76 8.03 -3.28
C ARG A 134 0.38 8.77 -3.96
N SER A 135 0.38 8.75 -5.28
CA SER A 135 1.25 9.58 -6.13
C SER A 135 0.41 10.52 -6.99
N ILE A 136 0.99 11.65 -7.36
CA ILE A 136 0.35 12.64 -8.22
C ILE A 136 0.56 12.23 -9.68
N VAL A 137 -0.52 12.20 -10.45
CA VAL A 137 -0.49 11.98 -11.90
C VAL A 137 -0.69 13.31 -12.60
N GLY A 138 0.33 13.76 -13.31
CA GLY A 138 0.29 14.98 -14.12
C GLY A 138 0.23 14.70 -15.62
N THR A 139 -0.10 15.74 -16.36
CA THR A 139 0.00 15.79 -17.82
C THR A 139 0.77 17.04 -18.22
N ASP A 140 1.21 17.13 -19.46
CA ASP A 140 1.86 18.31 -20.02
C ASP A 140 1.00 19.60 -19.97
N LEU A 141 -0.32 19.48 -19.82
CA LEU A 141 -1.25 20.60 -19.68
C LEU A 141 -1.66 20.87 -18.22
N ASN A 142 -1.67 19.83 -17.38
CA ASN A 142 -2.08 19.94 -15.99
C ASN A 142 -1.15 19.10 -15.12
N PRO A 143 -0.26 19.72 -14.33
CA PRO A 143 0.65 19.01 -13.43
C PRO A 143 -0.05 18.14 -12.38
N GLU A 144 -1.28 18.45 -12.03
CA GLU A 144 -2.11 17.73 -11.06
C GLU A 144 -3.42 17.26 -11.73
N ALA A 145 -3.32 16.39 -12.72
CA ALA A 145 -4.49 15.87 -13.44
C ALA A 145 -5.29 14.86 -12.61
N GLY A 146 -4.65 14.20 -11.64
CA GLY A 146 -5.27 13.24 -10.75
C GLY A 146 -4.25 12.55 -9.85
N TYR A 147 -4.68 11.46 -9.23
CA TYR A 147 -3.87 10.69 -8.29
C TYR A 147 -3.87 9.22 -8.66
N LYS A 148 -2.79 8.56 -8.34
CA LYS A 148 -2.70 7.11 -8.35
C LYS A 148 -2.57 6.63 -6.92
N TYR A 149 -3.45 5.74 -6.53
CA TYR A 149 -3.57 5.21 -5.18
C TYR A 149 -2.93 3.82 -5.13
N HIS A 150 -2.05 3.61 -4.18
CA HIS A 150 -1.30 2.37 -4.01
C HIS A 150 -1.68 1.70 -2.70
N PHE A 151 -1.95 0.41 -2.76
CA PHE A 151 -2.29 -0.44 -1.62
C PHE A 151 -1.31 -1.60 -1.58
N ILE A 152 -0.56 -1.73 -0.50
CA ILE A 152 0.33 -2.85 -0.26
C ILE A 152 -0.26 -3.67 0.88
N TYR A 153 -0.48 -4.96 0.64
CA TYR A 153 -1.17 -5.85 1.57
C TYR A 153 -0.18 -6.79 2.24
N ASN A 154 -0.53 -7.23 3.45
CA ASN A 154 0.11 -8.34 4.16
C ASN A 154 1.65 -8.22 4.23
N SER A 155 2.11 -6.99 4.48
CA SER A 155 3.53 -6.63 4.53
C SER A 155 4.16 -7.02 5.86
N THR A 156 5.45 -7.32 5.81
CA THR A 156 6.31 -7.55 6.97
C THR A 156 7.55 -6.67 6.83
N ALA A 157 7.88 -5.90 7.86
CA ALA A 157 9.09 -5.11 7.87
C ALA A 157 10.34 -5.97 8.10
N SER A 158 11.39 -5.74 7.34
CA SER A 158 12.72 -6.32 7.58
C SER A 158 13.45 -5.52 8.67
N PRO A 159 14.45 -6.11 9.35
CA PRO A 159 15.35 -5.33 10.20
C PRO A 159 16.05 -4.26 9.38
N SER A 160 15.79 -2.98 9.69
CA SER A 160 16.37 -1.85 8.97
C SER A 160 17.40 -1.12 9.83
N GLU A 161 18.41 -0.57 9.17
CA GLU A 161 19.42 0.25 9.84
C GLU A 161 18.80 1.59 10.27
N LYS A 162 19.13 2.02 11.49
CA LYS A 162 18.77 3.35 12.01
C LYS A 162 20.06 4.09 12.35
N SER A 163 20.39 5.12 11.58
CA SER A 163 21.57 5.94 11.77
C SER A 163 21.24 7.20 12.55
N TYR A 164 22.04 7.50 13.56
CA TYR A 164 21.92 8.72 14.37
C TYR A 164 23.21 9.53 14.24
N ALA A 165 23.11 10.75 13.71
CA ALA A 165 24.23 11.66 13.54
C ALA A 165 24.16 12.83 14.51
N THR A 166 25.32 13.40 14.85
CA THR A 166 25.39 14.64 15.61
C THR A 166 25.00 15.84 14.73
N VAL A 167 24.37 16.83 15.35
CA VAL A 167 24.07 18.10 14.69
C VAL A 167 25.41 18.86 14.42
N ASN A 168 25.54 19.33 13.19
CA ASN A 168 26.68 20.16 12.74
C ASN A 168 26.16 21.54 12.29
N ASP A 169 26.99 22.31 11.60
CA ASP A 169 26.66 23.65 11.10
C ASP A 169 25.54 23.64 10.03
N SER A 170 25.25 22.48 9.43
CA SER A 170 24.14 22.24 8.50
C SER A 170 23.30 21.08 9.02
N PRO A 171 22.36 21.34 9.93
CA PRO A 171 21.54 20.27 10.51
C PRO A 171 20.59 19.68 9.46
N ASP A 172 20.77 18.40 9.18
CA ASP A 172 19.88 17.63 8.33
C ASP A 172 18.95 16.75 9.19
N ALA A 173 17.72 16.55 8.72
CA ALA A 173 16.81 15.61 9.36
C ALA A 173 17.27 14.17 9.14
N ILE A 174 17.12 13.35 10.16
CA ILE A 174 17.38 11.91 10.05
C ILE A 174 16.31 11.31 9.16
N THR A 175 16.71 10.59 8.11
CA THR A 175 15.82 9.81 7.26
C THR A 175 15.82 8.35 7.74
N PHE A 176 14.65 7.84 8.02
CA PHE A 176 14.43 6.43 8.31
C PHE A 176 14.09 5.69 7.03
N SER A 177 14.73 4.55 6.82
CA SER A 177 14.48 3.67 5.68
C SER A 177 14.03 2.31 6.20
N HIS A 178 12.86 1.87 5.75
CA HIS A 178 12.25 0.61 6.18
C HIS A 178 12.03 -0.29 4.97
N GLU A 179 12.78 -1.37 4.90
CA GLU A 179 12.56 -2.42 3.90
C GLU A 179 11.37 -3.28 4.31
N ILE A 180 10.50 -3.55 3.37
CA ILE A 180 9.32 -4.39 3.53
C ILE A 180 9.24 -5.46 2.46
N SER A 181 8.72 -6.61 2.85
CA SER A 181 8.30 -7.68 1.95
C SER A 181 6.82 -7.95 2.15
N ALA A 182 6.13 -8.44 1.14
CA ALA A 182 4.71 -8.73 1.25
C ALA A 182 4.37 -10.12 0.74
N ASP A 183 3.41 -10.76 1.39
CA ASP A 183 2.84 -12.02 0.95
C ASP A 183 1.56 -11.75 0.14
N ALA A 184 1.43 -12.43 -0.99
CA ALA A 184 0.31 -12.22 -1.89
C ALA A 184 -1.04 -12.62 -1.28
N VAL A 185 -2.05 -11.78 -1.49
CA VAL A 185 -3.43 -11.95 -1.03
C VAL A 185 -4.32 -12.33 -2.20
N SER A 186 -5.17 -13.33 -2.01
CA SER A 186 -6.11 -13.81 -3.03
C SER A 186 -7.37 -12.95 -3.07
N PHE A 187 -7.90 -12.74 -4.26
CA PHE A 187 -9.19 -12.09 -4.43
C PHE A 187 -10.34 -13.04 -4.04
N THR A 188 -11.31 -12.52 -3.32
CA THR A 188 -12.50 -13.26 -2.87
C THR A 188 -13.67 -13.19 -3.86
N LYS A 189 -13.74 -12.15 -4.70
CA LYS A 189 -14.84 -11.98 -5.66
C LYS A 189 -14.68 -12.82 -6.92
N ALA A 190 -15.81 -13.36 -7.40
CA ALA A 190 -15.88 -14.18 -8.60
C ALA A 190 -15.32 -13.49 -9.86
N ALA A 191 -15.44 -12.16 -9.97
CA ALA A 191 -14.94 -11.38 -11.10
C ALA A 191 -13.40 -11.40 -11.23
N PHE A 192 -12.68 -11.67 -10.15
CA PHE A 192 -11.21 -11.73 -10.12
C PHE A 192 -10.67 -13.13 -9.82
N LYS A 193 -11.53 -14.16 -9.86
CA LYS A 193 -11.17 -15.54 -9.52
C LYS A 193 -10.03 -16.10 -10.37
N ASP A 194 -9.92 -15.62 -11.61
CA ASP A 194 -8.89 -16.09 -12.55
C ASP A 194 -7.56 -15.33 -12.43
N PHE A 195 -7.51 -14.29 -11.61
CA PHE A 195 -6.28 -13.57 -11.34
C PHE A 195 -5.47 -14.22 -10.22
N LYS A 196 -4.16 -14.15 -10.36
CA LYS A 196 -3.24 -14.62 -9.31
C LYS A 196 -3.34 -13.72 -8.08
N PRO A 197 -3.00 -14.25 -6.88
CA PRO A 197 -2.84 -13.42 -5.70
C PRO A 197 -1.85 -12.28 -5.93
N VAL A 198 -2.10 -11.12 -5.32
CA VAL A 198 -1.30 -9.89 -5.48
C VAL A 198 -0.83 -9.36 -4.13
N CYS A 199 0.33 -8.72 -4.12
CA CYS A 199 0.86 -7.99 -2.97
C CYS A 199 0.50 -6.52 -3.03
N GLU A 200 0.34 -5.99 -4.25
CA GLU A 200 0.05 -4.58 -4.52
C GLU A 200 -1.17 -4.44 -5.41
N LEU A 201 -1.97 -3.42 -5.13
CA LEU A 201 -3.04 -2.93 -5.98
C LEU A 201 -2.83 -1.44 -6.22
N SER A 202 -2.89 -0.99 -7.47
CA SER A 202 -2.86 0.43 -7.78
C SER A 202 -4.07 0.86 -8.61
N ILE A 203 -4.59 2.06 -8.33
CA ILE A 203 -5.78 2.62 -8.99
C ILE A 203 -5.44 4.02 -9.50
N ASP A 204 -5.41 4.20 -10.82
CA ASP A 204 -5.21 5.50 -11.47
C ASP A 204 -6.57 6.20 -11.67
N SER A 205 -6.81 7.29 -10.92
CA SER A 205 -8.06 8.04 -10.97
C SER A 205 -8.32 8.70 -12.33
N THR A 206 -7.28 8.93 -13.14
CA THR A 206 -7.39 9.58 -14.44
C THR A 206 -7.95 8.67 -15.53
N THR A 207 -7.92 7.36 -15.32
CA THR A 207 -8.38 6.35 -16.29
C THR A 207 -9.79 5.84 -16.01
N LEU A 208 -10.37 6.22 -14.87
CA LEU A 208 -11.66 5.72 -14.41
C LEU A 208 -12.83 6.43 -15.12
N THR A 209 -13.89 5.66 -15.34
CA THR A 209 -15.21 6.20 -15.71
C THR A 209 -15.85 6.93 -14.53
N GLU A 210 -16.88 7.73 -14.76
CA GLU A 210 -17.59 8.48 -13.71
C GLU A 210 -18.15 7.56 -12.60
N THR A 211 -18.76 6.43 -13.00
CA THR A 211 -19.26 5.43 -12.03
C THR A 211 -18.14 4.81 -11.19
N GLN A 212 -16.99 4.53 -11.81
CA GLN A 212 -15.83 3.98 -11.11
C GLN A 212 -15.20 5.00 -10.16
N ARG A 213 -15.21 6.30 -10.52
CA ARG A 213 -14.77 7.39 -9.62
C ARG A 213 -15.64 7.48 -8.37
N ALA A 214 -16.98 7.43 -8.53
CA ALA A 214 -17.89 7.42 -7.39
C ALA A 214 -17.66 6.20 -6.45
N ASN A 215 -17.22 5.07 -7.01
CA ASN A 215 -16.85 3.90 -6.21
C ASN A 215 -15.48 4.08 -5.54
N LEU A 216 -14.52 4.73 -6.23
CA LEU A 216 -13.22 5.09 -5.65
C LEU A 216 -13.41 6.05 -4.46
N ASP A 217 -14.30 7.05 -4.57
CA ASP A 217 -14.57 7.99 -3.48
C ASP A 217 -15.07 7.26 -2.23
N LYS A 218 -15.95 6.27 -2.39
CA LYS A 218 -16.40 5.41 -1.27
C LYS A 218 -15.28 4.59 -0.67
N LEU A 219 -14.36 4.10 -1.50
CA LEU A 219 -13.17 3.39 -1.04
C LEU A 219 -12.26 4.32 -0.24
N LEU A 220 -12.05 5.54 -0.71
CA LEU A 220 -11.25 6.55 -0.02
C LEU A 220 -11.91 7.00 1.29
N ASP A 221 -13.24 7.09 1.35
CA ASP A 221 -13.98 7.32 2.58
C ASP A 221 -13.67 6.22 3.64
N ILE A 222 -13.46 4.98 3.20
CA ILE A 222 -13.07 3.87 4.09
C ILE A 222 -11.60 4.01 4.50
N VAL A 223 -10.72 4.33 3.57
CA VAL A 223 -9.26 4.42 3.80
C VAL A 223 -8.91 5.59 4.72
N TYR A 224 -9.48 6.77 4.47
CA TYR A 224 -9.23 7.99 5.27
C TYR A 224 -10.13 8.14 6.50
N GLY A 225 -11.22 7.37 6.57
CA GLY A 225 -12.29 7.57 7.54
C GLY A 225 -13.24 8.71 7.13
N ARG A 226 -14.48 8.62 7.58
CA ARG A 226 -15.46 9.72 7.42
C ARG A 226 -15.42 10.64 8.61
N ASP A 227 -15.51 11.92 8.33
CA ASP A 227 -15.78 12.90 9.38
C ASP A 227 -17.24 12.72 9.87
N SER A 228 -17.40 12.24 11.08
CA SER A 228 -18.70 12.03 11.74
C SER A 228 -19.51 13.32 11.92
N SER A 229 -18.89 14.49 11.74
CA SER A 229 -19.57 15.78 11.83
C SER A 229 -20.44 16.08 10.61
N VAL A 230 -20.25 15.40 9.48
CA VAL A 230 -20.91 15.70 8.20
C VAL A 230 -22.19 14.87 7.99
N ASP A 231 -22.29 13.67 8.57
CA ASP A 231 -23.48 12.84 8.50
C ASP A 231 -23.68 12.02 9.78
N PRO A 232 -24.54 12.50 10.71
CA PRO A 232 -24.80 11.80 11.96
C PRO A 232 -25.56 10.47 11.80
N SER A 233 -26.05 10.15 10.63
CA SER A 233 -26.71 8.87 10.33
C SER A 233 -25.75 7.75 9.95
N VAL A 234 -24.50 8.06 9.67
CA VAL A 234 -23.46 7.10 9.30
C VAL A 234 -22.62 6.79 10.53
N THR A 235 -22.73 5.57 11.02
CA THR A 235 -21.86 5.03 12.06
C THR A 235 -20.40 5.23 11.63
N GLU A 236 -19.53 5.68 12.57
CA GLU A 236 -18.11 5.90 12.33
C GLU A 236 -17.50 4.77 11.48
N ILE A 237 -17.19 5.08 10.25
CA ILE A 237 -16.42 4.19 9.40
C ILE A 237 -14.95 4.53 9.63
N LYS A 238 -14.27 3.63 10.31
CA LYS A 238 -12.83 3.77 10.54
C LYS A 238 -12.06 3.35 9.28
N PRO A 239 -10.91 3.98 8.98
CA PRO A 239 -10.08 3.62 7.85
C PRO A 239 -9.75 2.13 7.84
N GLN A 240 -9.99 1.47 6.72
CA GLN A 240 -9.77 0.04 6.56
C GLN A 240 -9.05 -0.25 5.24
N LEU A 241 -8.07 -1.12 5.28
CA LEU A 241 -7.54 -1.75 4.08
C LEU A 241 -8.51 -2.83 3.61
N LEU A 242 -8.73 -2.84 2.31
CA LEU A 242 -9.52 -3.87 1.65
C LEU A 242 -8.71 -5.16 1.56
N SER A 243 -9.26 -6.24 2.01
CA SER A 243 -8.66 -7.58 1.91
C SER A 243 -9.60 -8.57 1.25
#